data_a897e23e8157f2494185e7ac24a669ea
#
_entry.id   a897e23e8157f2494185e7ac24a669ea
#
_cell.length_a   1.000
_cell.length_b   1.000
_cell.length_c   1.000
_cell.angle_alpha   90.00
_cell.angle_beta   90.00
_cell.angle_gamma   90.00
#
_symmetry.space_group_name_H-M   'P 1'
#
loop_
_entity.id
_entity.type
_entity.pdbx_description
1 polymer ?
#
loop_
_entity_poly.entity_id
_entity_poly.type
_entity_poly.pdbx_seq_one_letter_code
_entity_poly.pdbx_strand_id
1 'polypeptide(L)'
;MADETDILLDLWKGQRDEARQMEDQRATLTNIVIIVTAAALGFLAQQGTLRSSSLGITLPLCLLGGFGAVASAKYGERWSVHSGLADALRHEIGLRHPGLNLPELIAANAAEHAEEFPRVLRLKIRVIWVVLHSAIAVTGLSLSLWVLITRN
;
A
#
# COMPACT_ATOMS: atom_id res chain seq x y z
N MET A 1 6.64 39.75 0.69
CA MET A 1 7.14 38.69 1.59
C MET A 1 5.98 37.75 1.79
N ALA A 2 6.18 36.44 1.56
CA ALA A 2 5.15 35.46 1.88
C ALA A 2 4.89 35.50 3.39
N ASP A 3 3.61 35.41 3.79
CA ASP A 3 3.23 35.28 5.20
C ASP A 3 3.69 33.91 5.73
N GLU A 4 4.04 33.83 7.01
CA GLU A 4 4.41 32.55 7.65
C GLU A 4 3.33 31.49 7.48
N THR A 5 2.07 31.91 7.46
CA THR A 5 0.92 31.04 7.24
C THR A 5 0.91 30.46 5.82
N ASP A 6 1.26 31.26 4.81
CA ASP A 6 1.37 30.81 3.43
C ASP A 6 2.46 29.74 3.30
N ILE A 7 3.60 29.92 3.98
CA ILE A 7 4.71 28.96 4.00
C ILE A 7 4.24 27.62 4.63
N LEU A 8 3.56 27.69 5.78
CA LEU A 8 3.05 26.49 6.44
C LEU A 8 2.02 25.75 5.59
N LEU A 9 1.15 26.51 4.90
CA LEU A 9 0.14 25.93 4.03
C LEU A 9 0.75 25.25 2.81
N ASP A 10 1.78 25.84 2.22
CA ASP A 10 2.50 25.24 1.09
C ASP A 10 3.28 24.00 1.50
N LEU A 11 3.92 24.01 2.66
CA LEU A 11 4.56 22.82 3.23
C LEU A 11 3.54 21.72 3.51
N TRP A 12 2.38 22.04 4.08
CA TRP A 12 1.30 21.09 4.33
C TRP A 12 0.80 20.45 3.03
N LYS A 13 0.54 21.26 2.00
CA LYS A 13 0.12 20.76 0.67
C LYS A 13 1.19 19.84 0.09
N GLY A 14 2.46 20.22 0.14
CA GLY A 14 3.57 19.38 -0.33
C GLY A 14 3.60 18.02 0.36
N GLN A 15 3.44 17.96 1.69
CA GLN A 15 3.41 16.70 2.41
C GLN A 15 2.17 15.84 2.07
N ARG A 16 1.03 16.46 1.82
CA ARG A 16 -0.18 15.76 1.37
C ARG A 16 -0.02 15.18 -0.03
N ASP A 17 0.63 15.91 -0.93
CA ASP A 17 0.89 15.46 -2.29
C ASP A 17 1.89 14.29 -2.31
N GLU A 18 2.97 14.35 -1.50
CA GLU A 18 3.90 13.24 -1.32
C GLU A 18 3.20 11.98 -0.77
N ALA A 19 2.34 12.14 0.25
CA ALA A 19 1.56 11.03 0.78
C ALA A 19 0.67 10.39 -0.30
N ARG A 20 -0.03 11.20 -1.10
CA ARG A 20 -0.86 10.73 -2.23
C ARG A 20 -0.03 10.00 -3.28
N GLN A 21 1.14 10.55 -3.63
CA GLN A 21 2.05 9.92 -4.57
C GLN A 21 2.47 8.51 -4.12
N MET A 22 2.72 8.30 -2.81
CA MET A 22 3.04 6.96 -2.27
C MET A 22 1.87 5.99 -2.44
N GLU A 23 0.62 6.45 -2.29
CA GLU A 23 -0.57 5.63 -2.53
C GLU A 23 -0.71 5.25 -4.00
N ASP A 24 -0.54 6.21 -4.90
CA ASP A 24 -0.66 6.00 -6.36
C ASP A 24 0.42 5.04 -6.87
N GLN A 25 1.66 5.20 -6.43
CA GLN A 25 2.77 4.29 -6.78
C GLN A 25 2.52 2.87 -6.27
N ARG A 26 2.01 2.72 -5.04
CA ARG A 26 1.64 1.41 -4.50
C ARG A 26 0.50 0.77 -5.30
N ALA A 27 -0.54 1.53 -5.63
CA ALA A 27 -1.66 1.05 -6.43
C ALA A 27 -1.19 0.60 -7.82
N THR A 28 -0.35 1.39 -8.47
CA THR A 28 0.23 1.07 -9.78
C THR A 28 1.05 -0.22 -9.73
N LEU A 29 1.96 -0.34 -8.76
CA LEU A 29 2.75 -1.56 -8.55
C LEU A 29 1.84 -2.77 -8.36
N THR A 30 0.82 -2.65 -7.51
CA THR A 30 -0.09 -3.75 -7.23
C THR A 30 -0.86 -4.18 -8.48
N ASN A 31 -1.36 -3.24 -9.28
CA ASN A 31 -2.05 -3.54 -10.52
C ASN A 31 -1.15 -4.32 -11.50
N ILE A 32 0.11 -3.90 -11.65
CA ILE A 32 1.08 -4.61 -12.50
C ILE A 32 1.29 -6.04 -11.97
N VAL A 33 1.51 -6.21 -10.66
CA VAL A 33 1.74 -7.52 -10.05
C VAL A 33 0.52 -8.43 -10.23
N ILE A 34 -0.70 -7.92 -10.05
CA ILE A 34 -1.93 -8.69 -10.25
C ILE A 34 -2.07 -9.14 -11.71
N ILE A 35 -1.86 -8.23 -12.67
CA ILE A 35 -1.98 -8.55 -14.11
C ILE A 35 -0.97 -9.63 -14.50
N VAL A 36 0.31 -9.48 -14.10
CA VAL A 36 1.35 -10.45 -14.39
C VAL A 36 1.04 -11.79 -13.72
N THR A 37 0.56 -11.77 -12.46
CA THR A 37 0.18 -13.00 -11.74
C THR A 37 -0.98 -13.71 -12.44
N ALA A 38 -2.03 -12.99 -12.83
CA ALA A 38 -3.18 -13.56 -13.52
C ALA A 38 -2.76 -14.20 -14.86
N ALA A 39 -1.92 -13.51 -15.64
CA ALA A 39 -1.40 -14.03 -16.90
C ALA A 39 -0.54 -15.29 -16.68
N ALA A 40 0.36 -15.27 -15.69
CA ALA A 40 1.22 -16.41 -15.37
C ALA A 40 0.42 -17.64 -14.92
N LEU A 41 -0.54 -17.46 -14.01
CA LEU A 41 -1.40 -18.54 -13.54
C LEU A 41 -2.34 -19.06 -14.64
N GLY A 42 -2.88 -18.15 -15.47
CA GLY A 42 -3.70 -18.52 -16.62
C GLY A 42 -2.92 -19.38 -17.64
N PHE A 43 -1.68 -19.01 -17.92
CA PHE A 43 -0.80 -19.80 -18.80
C PHE A 43 -0.48 -21.18 -18.19
N LEU A 44 -0.16 -21.26 -16.90
CA LEU A 44 0.08 -22.53 -16.23
C LEU A 44 -1.17 -23.43 -16.24
N ALA A 45 -2.35 -22.85 -16.04
CA ALA A 45 -3.60 -23.59 -16.10
C ALA A 45 -3.89 -24.19 -17.49
N GLN A 46 -3.54 -23.48 -18.56
CA GLN A 46 -3.70 -23.98 -19.93
C GLN A 46 -2.79 -25.16 -20.27
N GLN A 47 -1.62 -25.28 -19.58
CA GLN A 47 -0.72 -26.41 -19.78
C GLN A 47 -1.26 -27.74 -19.22
N GLY A 48 -2.26 -27.70 -18.36
CA GLY A 48 -2.93 -28.86 -17.74
C GLY A 48 -2.06 -29.61 -16.72
N THR A 49 -0.75 -29.65 -16.90
CA THR A 49 0.22 -30.30 -15.99
C THR A 49 1.43 -29.43 -15.74
N LEU A 50 1.88 -29.35 -14.48
CA LEU A 50 3.10 -28.65 -14.14
C LEU A 50 4.31 -29.53 -14.51
N ARG A 51 5.25 -28.94 -15.24
CA ARG A 51 6.50 -29.57 -15.69
C ARG A 51 7.71 -28.80 -15.18
N SER A 52 8.92 -29.36 -15.34
CA SER A 52 10.16 -28.66 -14.98
C SER A 52 10.28 -27.27 -15.63
N SER A 53 9.77 -27.10 -16.87
CA SER A 53 9.72 -25.80 -17.54
C SER A 53 8.83 -24.76 -16.84
N SER A 54 7.86 -25.22 -16.04
CA SER A 54 6.99 -24.34 -15.26
C SER A 54 7.74 -23.55 -14.18
N LEU A 55 8.94 -24.02 -13.75
CA LEU A 55 9.81 -23.30 -12.83
C LEU A 55 10.22 -21.92 -13.38
N GLY A 56 10.34 -21.79 -14.72
CA GLY A 56 10.62 -20.50 -15.38
C GLY A 56 9.51 -19.45 -15.17
N ILE A 57 8.34 -19.85 -14.69
CA ILE A 57 7.20 -18.96 -14.38
C ILE A 57 6.98 -18.87 -12.86
N THR A 58 6.99 -20.02 -12.16
CA THR A 58 6.63 -20.06 -10.74
C THR A 58 7.68 -19.42 -9.84
N LEU A 59 8.98 -19.53 -10.17
CA LEU A 59 10.05 -18.84 -9.43
C LEU A 59 10.00 -17.31 -9.60
N PRO A 60 9.92 -16.75 -10.84
CA PRO A 60 9.68 -15.31 -11.01
C PRO A 60 8.41 -14.82 -10.31
N LEU A 61 7.32 -15.61 -10.29
CA LEU A 61 6.10 -15.26 -9.58
C LEU A 61 6.33 -15.15 -8.06
N CYS A 62 7.09 -16.07 -7.47
CA CYS A 62 7.49 -16.01 -6.07
C CYS A 62 8.30 -14.73 -5.77
N LEU A 63 9.29 -14.43 -6.60
CA LEU A 63 10.13 -13.23 -6.46
C LEU A 63 9.31 -11.94 -6.63
N LEU A 64 8.43 -11.90 -7.61
CA LEU A 64 7.56 -10.74 -7.88
C LEU A 64 6.61 -10.48 -6.69
N GLY A 65 6.01 -11.52 -6.12
CA GLY A 65 5.18 -11.41 -4.92
C GLY A 65 5.98 -10.92 -3.72
N GLY A 66 7.17 -11.49 -3.49
CA GLY A 66 8.08 -11.06 -2.41
C GLY A 66 8.50 -9.60 -2.55
N PHE A 67 8.92 -9.19 -3.75
CA PHE A 67 9.24 -7.79 -4.06
C PHE A 67 8.03 -6.87 -3.81
N GLY A 68 6.84 -7.26 -4.29
CA GLY A 68 5.61 -6.50 -4.09
C GLY A 68 5.27 -6.30 -2.62
N ALA A 69 5.46 -7.34 -1.78
CA ALA A 69 5.22 -7.26 -0.34
C ALA A 69 6.17 -6.25 0.34
N VAL A 70 7.47 -6.32 0.05
CA VAL A 70 8.47 -5.39 0.58
C VAL A 70 8.21 -3.96 0.11
N ALA A 71 7.97 -3.76 -1.18
CA ALA A 71 7.68 -2.45 -1.75
C ALA A 71 6.41 -1.84 -1.14
N SER A 72 5.33 -2.63 -1.00
CA SER A 72 4.08 -2.18 -0.37
C SER A 72 4.27 -1.77 1.10
N ALA A 73 5.12 -2.49 1.84
CA ALA A 73 5.49 -2.12 3.20
C ALA A 73 6.24 -0.79 3.25
N LYS A 74 7.18 -0.57 2.31
CA LYS A 74 7.97 0.67 2.21
C LYS A 74 7.14 1.87 1.78
N TYR A 75 6.25 1.73 0.82
CA TYR A 75 5.31 2.79 0.47
C TYR A 75 4.41 3.16 1.66
N GLY A 76 3.93 2.17 2.42
CA GLY A 76 3.13 2.41 3.61
C GLY A 76 3.91 3.10 4.74
N GLU A 77 5.21 2.81 4.91
CA GLU A 77 6.08 3.52 5.84
C GLU A 77 6.25 5.00 5.43
N ARG A 78 6.60 5.26 4.17
CA ARG A 78 6.77 6.62 3.65
C ARG A 78 5.49 7.44 3.72
N TRP A 79 4.36 6.83 3.34
CA TRP A 79 3.05 7.46 3.50
C TRP A 79 2.81 7.91 4.95
N SER A 80 3.12 7.06 5.92
CA SER A 80 2.95 7.37 7.34
C SER A 80 3.82 8.55 7.79
N VAL A 81 5.05 8.66 7.28
CA VAL A 81 5.94 9.79 7.57
C VAL A 81 5.37 11.09 7.02
N HIS A 82 4.99 11.14 5.76
CA HIS A 82 4.46 12.35 5.13
C HIS A 82 3.10 12.75 5.71
N SER A 83 2.22 11.78 5.99
CA SER A 83 0.94 12.05 6.65
C SER A 83 1.12 12.57 8.07
N GLY A 84 2.06 12.00 8.84
CA GLY A 84 2.37 12.48 10.19
C GLY A 84 2.91 13.90 10.18
N LEU A 85 3.78 14.24 9.22
CA LEU A 85 4.29 15.60 9.07
C LEU A 85 3.20 16.59 8.62
N ALA A 86 2.32 16.17 7.70
CA ALA A 86 1.15 16.98 7.32
C ALA A 86 0.22 17.24 8.52
N ASP A 87 0.02 16.24 9.39
CA ASP A 87 -0.77 16.40 10.60
C ASP A 87 -0.13 17.37 11.60
N ALA A 88 1.20 17.32 11.75
CA ALA A 88 1.94 18.27 12.60
C ALA A 88 1.84 19.72 12.06
N LEU A 89 2.01 19.90 10.75
CA LEU A 89 1.84 21.20 10.10
C LEU A 89 0.41 21.74 10.24
N ARG A 90 -0.59 20.88 10.08
CA ARG A 90 -2.00 21.24 10.29
C ARG A 90 -2.27 21.67 11.73
N HIS A 91 -1.67 20.99 12.71
CA HIS A 91 -1.77 21.36 14.11
C HIS A 91 -1.17 22.75 14.37
N GLU A 92 0.01 23.03 13.82
CA GLU A 92 0.67 24.33 13.92
C GLU A 92 -0.17 25.47 13.29
N ILE A 93 -0.80 25.22 12.14
CA ILE A 93 -1.74 26.16 11.51
C ILE A 93 -2.93 26.42 12.45
N GLY A 94 -3.48 25.41 13.08
CA GLY A 94 -4.58 25.54 14.03
C GLY A 94 -4.21 26.37 15.25
N LEU A 95 -2.99 26.23 15.79
CA LEU A 95 -2.50 27.03 16.91
C LEU A 95 -2.39 28.53 16.55
N ARG A 96 -1.97 28.84 15.32
CA ARG A 96 -1.84 30.22 14.83
C ARG A 96 -3.17 30.85 14.46
N HIS A 97 -4.18 30.05 14.15
CA HIS A 97 -5.52 30.50 13.75
C HIS A 97 -6.61 29.88 14.62
N PRO A 98 -6.68 30.21 15.92
CA PRO A 98 -7.63 29.58 16.85
C PRO A 98 -9.10 29.78 16.46
N GLY A 99 -9.41 30.87 15.72
CA GLY A 99 -10.77 31.11 15.21
C GLY A 99 -11.26 30.09 14.18
N LEU A 100 -10.39 29.22 13.63
CA LEU A 100 -10.79 28.16 12.71
C LEU A 100 -11.31 26.91 13.43
N ASN A 101 -11.10 26.77 14.73
CA ASN A 101 -11.53 25.62 15.54
C ASN A 101 -11.16 24.26 14.92
N LEU A 102 -9.97 24.16 14.29
CA LEU A 102 -9.53 22.97 13.58
C LEU A 102 -9.49 21.70 14.46
N PRO A 103 -9.03 21.77 15.74
CA PRO A 103 -9.02 20.57 16.59
C PRO A 103 -10.42 20.00 16.82
N GLU A 104 -11.41 20.84 17.07
CA GLU A 104 -12.81 20.43 17.31
C GLU A 104 -13.43 19.85 16.04
N LEU A 105 -13.17 20.48 14.89
CA LEU A 105 -13.66 20.00 13.59
C LEU A 105 -13.11 18.60 13.27
N ILE A 106 -11.81 18.39 13.52
CA ILE A 106 -11.14 17.11 13.29
C ILE A 106 -11.65 16.05 14.24
N ALA A 107 -11.81 16.39 15.53
CA ALA A 107 -12.31 15.46 16.54
C ALA A 107 -13.76 15.03 16.24
N ALA A 108 -14.62 15.98 15.84
CA ALA A 108 -16.01 15.69 15.46
C ALA A 108 -16.07 14.74 14.24
N ASN A 109 -15.29 15.02 13.19
CA ASN A 109 -15.24 14.15 12.01
C ASN A 109 -14.70 12.75 12.35
N ALA A 110 -13.66 12.66 13.21
CA ALA A 110 -13.13 11.37 13.64
C ALA A 110 -14.12 10.56 14.46
N ALA A 111 -14.92 11.21 15.32
CA ALA A 111 -15.95 10.55 16.10
C ALA A 111 -17.07 10.02 15.21
N GLU A 112 -17.59 10.83 14.29
CA GLU A 112 -18.60 10.43 13.31
C GLU A 112 -18.12 9.23 12.46
N HIS A 113 -16.90 9.30 11.96
CA HIS A 113 -16.31 8.21 11.18
C HIS A 113 -16.14 6.91 12.00
N ALA A 114 -15.81 7.03 13.29
CA ALA A 114 -15.68 5.88 14.17
C ALA A 114 -17.03 5.19 14.46
N GLU A 115 -18.12 5.95 14.54
CA GLU A 115 -19.47 5.41 14.68
C GLU A 115 -19.95 4.72 13.41
N GLU A 116 -19.68 5.29 12.25
CA GLU A 116 -20.12 4.76 10.96
C GLU A 116 -19.34 3.50 10.55
N PHE A 117 -18.01 3.46 10.81
CA PHE A 117 -17.14 2.39 10.33
C PHE A 117 -16.33 1.68 11.43
N PRO A 118 -16.93 1.16 12.51
CA PRO A 118 -16.22 0.67 13.70
C PRO A 118 -15.32 -0.55 13.44
N ARG A 119 -15.64 -1.36 12.42
CA ARG A 119 -14.86 -2.56 12.06
C ARG A 119 -13.74 -2.25 11.06
N VAL A 120 -14.00 -1.34 10.13
CA VAL A 120 -13.05 -1.00 9.04
C VAL A 120 -11.87 -0.20 9.58
N LEU A 121 -12.07 0.65 10.59
CA LEU A 121 -11.01 1.42 11.25
C LEU A 121 -9.90 0.55 11.86
N ARG A 122 -10.21 -0.71 12.20
CA ARG A 122 -9.20 -1.65 12.75
C ARG A 122 -8.30 -2.24 11.66
N LEU A 123 -8.73 -2.20 10.40
CA LEU A 123 -8.00 -2.75 9.27
C LEU A 123 -7.01 -1.72 8.73
N LYS A 124 -5.73 -1.93 9.00
CA LYS A 124 -4.69 -1.11 8.38
C LYS A 124 -4.56 -1.51 6.91
N ILE A 125 -4.95 -0.64 6.00
CA ILE A 125 -4.91 -0.89 4.54
C ILE A 125 -3.52 -1.36 4.06
N ARG A 126 -2.45 -0.90 4.70
CA ARG A 126 -1.08 -1.37 4.46
C ARG A 126 -0.95 -2.89 4.63
N VAL A 127 -1.61 -3.47 5.64
CA VAL A 127 -1.55 -4.91 5.92
C VAL A 127 -2.20 -5.70 4.78
N ILE A 128 -3.32 -5.21 4.26
CA ILE A 128 -4.04 -5.87 3.14
C ILE A 128 -3.12 -6.00 1.92
N TRP A 129 -2.40 -4.93 1.56
CA TRP A 129 -1.49 -4.95 0.42
C TRP A 129 -0.30 -5.89 0.62
N VAL A 130 0.30 -5.89 1.82
CA VAL A 130 1.41 -6.80 2.14
C VAL A 130 0.93 -8.25 2.11
N VAL A 131 -0.24 -8.56 2.68
CA VAL A 131 -0.82 -9.90 2.67
C VAL A 131 -1.12 -10.38 1.25
N LEU A 132 -1.69 -9.52 0.40
CA LEU A 132 -1.97 -9.85 -1.00
C LEU A 132 -0.69 -10.26 -1.75
N HIS A 133 0.35 -9.45 -1.68
CA HIS A 133 1.61 -9.76 -2.34
C HIS A 133 2.32 -10.98 -1.73
N SER A 134 2.24 -11.16 -0.41
CA SER A 134 2.76 -12.35 0.26
C SER A 134 2.04 -13.62 -0.19
N ALA A 135 0.72 -13.56 -0.38
CA ALA A 135 -0.05 -14.69 -0.91
C ALA A 135 0.42 -15.07 -2.33
N ILE A 136 0.72 -14.09 -3.19
CA ILE A 136 1.29 -14.35 -4.52
C ILE A 136 2.66 -15.03 -4.40
N ALA A 137 3.53 -14.55 -3.51
CA ALA A 137 4.84 -15.14 -3.28
C ALA A 137 4.73 -16.60 -2.80
N VAL A 138 3.85 -16.85 -1.83
CA VAL A 138 3.58 -18.19 -1.30
C VAL A 138 3.03 -19.11 -2.39
N THR A 139 2.12 -18.64 -3.23
CA THR A 139 1.60 -19.39 -4.37
C THR A 139 2.72 -19.79 -5.33
N GLY A 140 3.56 -18.83 -5.74
CA GLY A 140 4.71 -19.10 -6.62
C GLY A 140 5.69 -20.12 -6.00
N LEU A 141 5.99 -19.99 -4.70
CA LEU A 141 6.83 -20.92 -3.97
C LEU A 141 6.21 -22.33 -3.89
N SER A 142 4.93 -22.42 -3.53
CA SER A 142 4.23 -23.71 -3.41
C SER A 142 4.18 -24.46 -4.74
N LEU A 143 3.90 -23.75 -5.84
CA LEU A 143 3.92 -24.32 -7.18
C LEU A 143 5.33 -24.78 -7.58
N SER A 144 6.37 -23.99 -7.24
CA SER A 144 7.76 -24.36 -7.50
C SER A 144 8.17 -25.63 -6.75
N LEU A 145 7.83 -25.70 -5.46
CA LEU A 145 8.09 -26.89 -4.64
C LEU A 145 7.35 -28.12 -5.16
N TRP A 146 6.09 -27.94 -5.56
CA TRP A 146 5.30 -29.03 -6.17
C TRP A 146 5.99 -29.59 -7.41
N VAL A 147 6.44 -28.72 -8.32
CA VAL A 147 7.18 -29.13 -9.53
C VAL A 147 8.46 -29.91 -9.16
N LEU A 148 9.20 -29.45 -8.15
CA LEU A 148 10.44 -30.11 -7.73
C LEU A 148 10.20 -31.51 -7.11
N ILE A 149 9.15 -31.65 -6.32
CA ILE A 149 8.80 -32.91 -5.66
C ILE A 149 8.23 -33.94 -6.66
N THR A 150 7.38 -33.51 -7.59
CA THR A 150 6.75 -34.39 -8.57
C THR A 150 7.64 -34.72 -9.76
N ARG A 151 8.84 -34.11 -9.86
CA ARG A 151 9.83 -34.40 -10.90
C ARG A 151 10.54 -35.76 -10.74
N ASN A 152 10.46 -36.34 -9.54
CA ASN A 152 11.01 -37.64 -9.25
C ASN A 152 9.96 -38.76 -9.52
#